data_ddf24c1a2e9ac58a138318bbd9ef4728
#
_entry.id   ddf24c1a2e9ac58a138318bbd9ef4728
#
_cell.length_a   1.000
_cell.length_b   1.000
_cell.length_c   1.000
_cell.angle_alpha   90.00
_cell.angle_beta   90.00
_cell.angle_gamma   90.00
#
_symmetry.space_group_name_H-M   'P 1'
#
loop_
_entity.id
_entity.type
_entity.pdbx_description
1 polymer ?
#
loop_
_entity_poly.entity_id
_entity_poly.type
_entity_poly.pdbx_seq_one_letter_code
_entity_poly.pdbx_strand_id
1 'polypeptide(L)'
;MLATEVIQLSGILDSTKTQELRDRVDQGIEQGAKIILVDLKDVTFMDSSGLGALVTALKTVRSEGGKLCVCSVNDQVRILFELTSMDRIFEIFRDQNDFYKVNGQVTSSANLN
;
A
#
# COMPACT_ATOMS: atom_id res chain seq x y z
N MET A 1 -6.26 -18.26 5.93
CA MET A 1 -5.97 -16.86 6.24
C MET A 1 -4.94 -16.32 5.27
N LEU A 2 -5.17 -15.11 4.74
CA LEU A 2 -4.23 -14.53 3.79
C LEU A 2 -3.15 -13.77 4.52
N ALA A 3 -1.92 -13.95 4.08
CA ALA A 3 -0.79 -13.22 4.65
C ALA A 3 -0.80 -11.79 4.13
N THR A 4 -0.54 -10.86 5.00
CA THR A 4 -0.43 -9.44 4.66
C THR A 4 0.98 -8.95 4.91
N GLU A 5 1.51 -8.23 3.95
CA GLU A 5 2.78 -7.53 4.13
C GLU A 5 2.49 -6.04 4.25
N VAL A 6 3.02 -5.40 5.28
CA VAL A 6 2.87 -3.97 5.48
C VAL A 6 4.15 -3.28 5.04
N ILE A 7 4.02 -2.32 4.12
CA ILE A 7 5.15 -1.55 3.64
C ILE A 7 4.97 -0.12 4.12
N GLN A 8 5.89 0.36 4.96
CA GLN A 8 5.89 1.75 5.39
C GLN A 8 6.95 2.51 4.62
N LEU A 9 6.53 3.61 4.02
CA LEU A 9 7.42 4.52 3.32
C LEU A 9 7.44 5.84 4.08
N SER A 10 8.48 6.63 3.90
CA SER A 10 8.59 7.91 4.61
C SER A 10 9.16 8.99 3.70
N GLY A 11 8.91 10.23 4.08
CA GLY A 11 9.42 11.38 3.37
C GLY A 11 8.67 11.66 2.08
N ILE A 12 9.41 12.06 1.06
CA ILE A 12 8.81 12.40 -0.23
C ILE A 12 8.75 11.16 -1.10
N LEU A 13 7.56 10.85 -1.57
CA LEU A 13 7.37 9.70 -2.45
C LEU A 13 7.39 10.19 -3.89
N ASP A 14 8.55 10.10 -4.51
CA ASP A 14 8.81 10.53 -5.87
C ASP A 14 9.59 9.44 -6.60
N SER A 15 10.22 9.79 -7.73
CA SER A 15 10.94 8.81 -8.53
C SER A 15 12.11 8.17 -7.79
N THR A 16 12.63 8.83 -6.75
CA THR A 16 13.75 8.25 -5.99
C THR A 16 13.32 7.08 -5.11
N LYS A 17 12.01 6.92 -4.87
CA LYS A 17 11.51 5.84 -4.03
C LYS A 17 10.95 4.67 -4.84
N THR A 18 10.94 4.79 -6.17
CA THR A 18 10.33 3.77 -7.01
C THR A 18 10.96 2.40 -6.81
N GLN A 19 12.29 2.35 -6.75
CA GLN A 19 12.97 1.07 -6.62
C GLN A 19 12.74 0.45 -5.24
N GLU A 20 12.75 1.27 -4.20
CA GLU A 20 12.48 0.78 -2.84
C GLU A 20 11.09 0.14 -2.78
N LEU A 21 10.09 0.82 -3.32
CA LEU A 21 8.72 0.30 -3.30
C LEU A 21 8.64 -1.00 -4.10
N ARG A 22 9.24 -1.04 -5.28
CA ARG A 22 9.23 -2.24 -6.12
C ARG A 22 9.86 -3.42 -5.39
N ASP A 23 11.03 -3.20 -4.78
CA ASP A 23 11.74 -4.28 -4.10
C ASP A 23 10.91 -4.81 -2.92
N ARG A 24 10.27 -3.92 -2.17
CA ARG A 24 9.47 -4.33 -1.03
C ARG A 24 8.23 -5.12 -1.45
N VAL A 25 7.60 -4.69 -2.55
CA VAL A 25 6.44 -5.40 -3.10
C VAL A 25 6.86 -6.78 -3.59
N ASP A 26 7.96 -6.86 -4.33
CA ASP A 26 8.43 -8.14 -4.85
C ASP A 26 8.79 -9.10 -3.72
N GLN A 27 9.44 -8.60 -2.68
CA GLN A 27 9.75 -9.43 -1.51
C GLN A 27 8.48 -9.96 -0.84
N GLY A 28 7.48 -9.10 -0.69
CA GLY A 28 6.22 -9.53 -0.07
C GLY A 28 5.55 -10.64 -0.87
N ILE A 29 5.53 -10.49 -2.18
CA ILE A 29 4.94 -11.49 -3.06
C ILE A 29 5.73 -12.79 -2.97
N GLU A 30 7.05 -12.74 -2.98
CA GLU A 30 7.89 -13.92 -2.89
C GLU A 30 7.69 -14.66 -1.58
N GLN A 31 7.38 -13.94 -0.53
CA GLN A 31 7.14 -14.54 0.78
C GLN A 31 5.69 -15.02 0.94
N GLY A 32 4.90 -14.93 -0.12
CA GLY A 32 3.55 -15.49 -0.11
C GLY A 32 2.47 -14.50 0.31
N ALA A 33 2.78 -13.22 0.41
CA ALA A 33 1.75 -12.25 0.77
C ALA A 33 0.71 -12.15 -0.32
N LYS A 34 -0.55 -12.18 0.08
CA LYS A 34 -1.68 -11.99 -0.84
C LYS A 34 -2.27 -10.59 -0.71
N ILE A 35 -1.98 -9.91 0.37
CA ILE A 35 -2.41 -8.53 0.57
C ILE A 35 -1.18 -7.71 0.89
N ILE A 36 -1.00 -6.62 0.16
CA ILE A 36 0.07 -5.65 0.43
C ILE A 36 -0.62 -4.38 0.92
N LEU A 37 -0.27 -3.93 2.12
CA LEU A 37 -0.78 -2.68 2.66
C LEU A 37 0.36 -1.67 2.65
N VAL A 38 0.21 -0.59 1.89
CA VAL A 38 1.20 0.48 1.86
C VAL A 38 0.74 1.55 2.83
N ASP A 39 1.48 1.71 3.92
CA ASP A 39 1.15 2.70 4.95
C ASP A 39 1.90 3.98 4.64
N LEU A 40 1.15 5.03 4.34
CA LEU A 40 1.69 6.32 3.95
C LEU A 40 1.73 7.33 5.10
N LYS A 41 1.63 6.83 6.35
CA LYS A 41 1.57 7.70 7.51
C LYS A 41 2.75 8.67 7.58
N ASP A 42 3.94 8.21 7.25
CA ASP A 42 5.16 9.02 7.32
C ASP A 42 5.54 9.65 5.99
N VAL A 43 4.71 9.52 4.96
CA VAL A 43 4.92 10.19 3.69
C VAL A 43 4.42 11.62 3.81
N THR A 44 5.29 12.59 3.55
CA THR A 44 4.95 13.99 3.71
C THR A 44 4.43 14.61 2.42
N PHE A 45 4.83 14.07 1.28
CA PHE A 45 4.43 14.60 -0.02
C PHE A 45 4.55 13.49 -1.06
N MET A 46 3.65 13.49 -2.03
CA MET A 46 3.70 12.56 -3.15
C MET A 46 3.51 13.34 -4.45
N ASP A 47 4.35 13.07 -5.45
CA ASP A 47 4.16 13.64 -6.78
C ASP A 47 3.62 12.57 -7.73
N SER A 48 3.47 12.93 -9.00
CA SER A 48 2.92 12.02 -9.99
C SER A 48 3.80 10.80 -10.22
N SER A 49 5.13 10.93 -10.04
CA SER A 49 6.04 9.78 -10.17
C SER A 49 5.82 8.79 -9.03
N GLY A 50 5.62 9.30 -7.82
CA GLY A 50 5.30 8.44 -6.68
C GLY A 50 3.97 7.73 -6.86
N LEU A 51 2.96 8.46 -7.34
CA LEU A 51 1.68 7.85 -7.63
C LEU A 51 1.81 6.78 -8.72
N GLY A 52 2.59 7.05 -9.77
CA GLY A 52 2.84 6.08 -10.83
C GLY A 52 3.49 4.82 -10.30
N ALA A 53 4.42 4.96 -9.35
CA ALA A 53 5.04 3.80 -8.73
C ALA A 53 4.02 2.95 -7.97
N LEU A 54 3.08 3.59 -7.28
CA LEU A 54 2.00 2.87 -6.59
C LEU A 54 1.08 2.16 -7.58
N VAL A 55 0.77 2.80 -8.70
CA VAL A 55 -0.06 2.18 -9.74
C VAL A 55 0.64 0.95 -10.30
N THR A 56 1.94 1.05 -10.56
CA THR A 56 2.71 -0.11 -11.05
C THR A 56 2.71 -1.23 -10.02
N ALA A 57 2.87 -0.88 -8.74
CA ALA A 57 2.83 -1.87 -7.66
C ALA A 57 1.46 -2.56 -7.60
N LEU A 58 0.38 -1.80 -7.76
CA LEU A 58 -0.97 -2.36 -7.76
C LEU A 58 -1.13 -3.38 -8.90
N LYS A 59 -0.66 -3.03 -10.09
CA LYS A 59 -0.73 -3.95 -11.24
C LYS A 59 0.06 -5.21 -11.00
N THR A 60 1.25 -5.08 -10.43
CA THR A 60 2.09 -6.24 -10.13
C THR A 60 1.40 -7.18 -9.14
N VAL A 61 0.87 -6.62 -8.06
CA VAL A 61 0.21 -7.43 -7.04
C VAL A 61 -1.02 -8.12 -7.61
N ARG A 62 -1.81 -7.41 -8.41
CA ARG A 62 -3.00 -7.99 -9.04
C ARG A 62 -2.65 -9.11 -10.01
N SER A 63 -1.56 -8.97 -10.75
CA SER A 63 -1.15 -10.00 -11.70
C SER A 63 -0.76 -11.28 -10.99
N GLU A 64 -0.39 -11.19 -9.71
CA GLU A 64 -0.03 -12.35 -8.90
C GLU A 64 -1.22 -12.85 -8.07
N GLY A 65 -2.40 -12.35 -8.36
CA GLY A 65 -3.60 -12.81 -7.67
C GLY A 65 -3.81 -12.17 -6.30
N GLY A 66 -3.07 -11.12 -6.00
CA GLY A 66 -3.17 -10.44 -4.72
C GLY A 66 -3.92 -9.12 -4.78
N LYS A 67 -3.86 -8.38 -3.68
CA LYS A 67 -4.57 -7.13 -3.52
C LYS A 67 -3.64 -6.13 -2.86
N LEU A 68 -3.63 -4.90 -3.34
CA LEU A 68 -2.85 -3.83 -2.74
C LEU A 68 -3.78 -2.76 -2.21
N CYS A 69 -3.59 -2.36 -0.96
CA CYS A 69 -4.36 -1.32 -0.31
C CYS A 69 -3.40 -0.23 0.18
N VAL A 70 -3.91 0.95 0.44
CA VAL A 70 -3.14 2.02 1.06
C VAL A 70 -3.86 2.52 2.29
N CYS A 71 -3.13 3.11 3.21
CA CYS A 71 -3.75 3.73 4.38
C CYS A 71 -2.98 4.96 4.82
N SER A 72 -3.62 5.76 5.68
CA SER A 72 -3.00 6.90 6.36
C SER A 72 -2.52 7.98 5.40
N VAL A 73 -3.32 8.27 4.38
CA VAL A 73 -2.96 9.33 3.42
C VAL A 73 -3.21 10.69 4.07
N ASN A 74 -2.28 11.62 3.87
CA ASN A 74 -2.49 13.00 4.31
C ASN A 74 -3.33 13.77 3.27
N ASP A 75 -3.62 15.03 3.56
CA ASP A 75 -4.48 15.82 2.68
C ASP A 75 -3.90 16.01 1.28
N GLN A 76 -2.59 16.23 1.19
CA GLN A 76 -1.95 16.43 -0.11
C GLN A 76 -2.06 15.16 -0.97
N VAL A 77 -1.80 14.01 -0.36
CA VAL A 77 -1.87 12.73 -1.06
C VAL A 77 -3.32 12.43 -1.45
N ARG A 78 -4.26 12.69 -0.54
CA ARG A 78 -5.68 12.47 -0.82
C ARG A 78 -6.14 13.30 -2.00
N ILE A 79 -5.75 14.58 -2.03
CA ILE A 79 -6.12 15.47 -3.14
C ILE A 79 -5.53 14.96 -4.45
N LEU A 80 -4.27 14.50 -4.43
CA LEU A 80 -3.65 13.96 -5.63
C LEU A 80 -4.42 12.75 -6.14
N PHE A 81 -4.82 11.85 -5.24
CA PHE A 81 -5.61 10.67 -5.62
C PHE A 81 -6.95 11.09 -6.24
N GLU A 82 -7.61 12.07 -5.63
CA GLU A 82 -8.90 12.54 -6.12
C GLU A 82 -8.79 13.21 -7.49
N LEU A 83 -7.79 14.07 -7.66
CA LEU A 83 -7.60 14.77 -8.93
C LEU A 83 -7.27 13.83 -10.07
N THR A 84 -6.64 12.72 -9.79
CA THR A 84 -6.27 11.73 -10.80
C THR A 84 -7.26 10.60 -10.90
N SER A 85 -8.32 10.64 -10.10
CA SER A 85 -9.34 9.57 -10.00
C SER A 85 -8.75 8.24 -9.50
N MET A 86 -7.57 8.26 -8.92
CA MET A 86 -6.95 7.05 -8.38
C MET A 86 -7.63 6.59 -7.10
N ASP A 87 -8.39 7.46 -6.45
CA ASP A 87 -9.20 7.07 -5.30
C ASP A 87 -10.27 6.03 -5.68
N ARG A 88 -10.58 5.90 -6.96
CA ARG A 88 -11.53 4.88 -7.43
C ARG A 88 -10.86 3.54 -7.69
N ILE A 89 -9.54 3.54 -7.81
CA ILE A 89 -8.79 2.34 -8.16
C ILE A 89 -8.15 1.71 -6.94
N PHE A 90 -7.64 2.54 -6.02
CA PHE A 90 -7.03 2.05 -4.79
C PHE A 90 -8.07 1.93 -3.69
N GLU A 91 -7.97 0.86 -2.92
CA GLU A 91 -8.74 0.76 -1.68
C GLU A 91 -7.96 1.51 -0.61
N ILE A 92 -8.57 2.55 -0.06
CA ILE A 92 -7.90 3.47 0.86
C ILE A 92 -8.54 3.35 2.24
N PHE A 93 -7.73 3.07 3.25
CA PHE A 93 -8.19 2.97 4.62
C PHE A 93 -7.66 4.15 5.41
N ARG A 94 -8.38 4.52 6.46
CA ARG A 94 -7.99 5.65 7.29
C ARG A 94 -6.63 5.42 7.95
N ASP A 95 -6.41 4.22 8.46
CA ASP A 95 -5.16 3.82 9.11
C ASP A 95 -5.09 2.28 9.13
N GLN A 96 -4.04 1.75 9.76
CA GLN A 96 -3.87 0.31 9.82
C GLN A 96 -5.02 -0.36 10.58
N ASN A 97 -5.50 0.26 11.66
CA ASN A 97 -6.62 -0.32 12.41
C ASN A 97 -7.86 -0.46 11.56
N ASP A 98 -8.17 0.56 10.76
CA ASP A 98 -9.30 0.54 9.85
C ASP A 98 -9.14 -0.59 8.83
N PHE A 99 -7.94 -0.77 8.32
CA PHE A 99 -7.64 -1.87 7.39
C PHE A 99 -7.90 -3.23 8.07
N TYR A 100 -7.41 -3.42 9.28
CA TYR A 100 -7.57 -4.71 9.98
C TYR A 100 -9.02 -5.01 10.36
N LYS A 101 -9.83 -3.99 10.57
CA LYS A 101 -11.25 -4.23 10.83
C LYS A 101 -11.94 -4.91 9.66
N VAL A 102 -11.52 -4.59 8.44
CA VAL A 102 -12.12 -5.17 7.24
C VAL A 102 -11.44 -6.47 6.85
N ASN A 103 -10.11 -6.53 6.94
CA ASN A 103 -9.33 -7.65 6.42
C ASN A 103 -8.84 -8.61 7.50
N GLY A 104 -9.09 -8.32 8.74
CA GLY A 104 -8.62 -9.14 9.84
C GLY A 104 -7.17 -8.87 10.16
N GLN A 105 -6.74 -9.37 11.33
CA GLN A 105 -5.37 -9.28 11.76
C GLN A 105 -4.55 -10.15 10.89
N VAL A 106 -3.41 -9.67 10.56
CA VAL A 106 -2.63 -10.46 9.85
C VAL A 106 -2.07 -11.44 10.56
N THR A 107 -1.69 -12.24 10.08
CA THR A 107 -0.91 -13.16 10.61
C THR A 107 -0.91 -13.38 11.94
N SER A 108 -1.19 -12.72 12.45
CA SER A 108 -1.08 -13.01 13.68
C SER A 108 -1.86 -13.82 14.16
N SER A 109 -2.20 -14.16 13.70
CA SER A 109 -2.77 -14.91 14.21
C SER A 109 -2.44 -15.69 14.91
N ALA A 110 -1.82 -15.69 14.60
CA ALA A 110 -1.37 -16.42 15.27
C ALA A 110 -1.66 -16.14 16.55
N ASN A 111 -1.87 -15.52 16.72
CA ASN A 111 -2.00 -15.34 17.87
C ASN A 111 -3.16 -15.40 18.35
N LEU A 112 -3.60 -15.62 17.94
CA LEU A 112 -4.46 -15.69 18.38
C LEU A 112 -4.89 -16.51 18.76
N ASN A 113 -4.75 -16.65 18.93
CA ASN A 113 -5.07 -17.12 19.29
C ASN A 113 -5.43 -17.28 19.44
#